data_a3c32c862aa676b1bb52e4b76e5d78aa
#
_entry.id   a3c32c862aa676b1bb52e4b76e5d78aa
#
_cell.length_a   1.000
_cell.length_b   1.000
_cell.length_c   1.000
_cell.angle_alpha   90.00
_cell.angle_beta   90.00
_cell.angle_gamma   90.00
#
_symmetry.space_group_name_H-M   'P 1'
#
loop_
_entity.id
_entity.type
_entity.pdbx_description
1 polymer ?
#
loop_
_entity_poly.entity_id
_entity_poly.type
_entity_poly.pdbx_seq_one_letter_code
_entity_poly.pdbx_strand_id
1 'polypeptide(L)'
;QLSQKVDSDITVTVEGNQLTVTRPTDQPRHRSMHGLYRALIHNMVVGVSKGYEIKQELVGVGFKAEAKGQILELSLGYSHDIFVQLPPEIKVEAVTEKKGNPIVTLKSIDKQLIGQVAAKIRSLRKPEPYKGKGIKFVGEQLRRKAGKSANAK
;
A
#
# COMPACT_ATOMS: atom_id res chain seq x y z
N GLN A 1 -10.93 14.66 5.87
CA GLN A 1 -11.90 14.07 6.80
C GLN A 1 -12.14 12.61 6.39
N LEU A 2 -12.10 11.68 7.36
CA LEU A 2 -12.44 10.27 7.14
C LEU A 2 -13.76 9.96 7.85
N SER A 3 -14.57 9.07 7.26
CA SER A 3 -15.82 8.60 7.86
C SER A 3 -15.92 7.09 7.72
N GLN A 4 -16.44 6.42 8.75
CA GLN A 4 -16.67 5.00 8.78
C GLN A 4 -18.05 4.70 9.32
N LYS A 5 -18.86 3.98 8.53
CA LYS A 5 -20.15 3.49 9.02
C LYS A 5 -19.89 2.31 9.99
N VAL A 6 -20.41 2.43 11.19
CA VAL A 6 -20.34 1.38 12.22
C VAL A 6 -21.68 0.66 12.29
N ASP A 7 -21.65 -0.65 12.52
CA ASP A 7 -22.85 -1.46 12.71
C ASP A 7 -23.58 -1.03 14.00
N SER A 8 -24.91 -1.13 14.01
CA SER A 8 -25.76 -0.74 15.15
C SER A 8 -25.48 -1.52 16.44
N ASP A 9 -24.93 -2.74 16.31
CA ASP A 9 -24.62 -3.59 17.45
C ASP A 9 -23.36 -3.15 18.22
N ILE A 10 -22.55 -2.25 17.63
CA ILE A 10 -21.29 -1.79 18.23
C ILE A 10 -21.44 -0.35 18.68
N THR A 11 -21.17 -0.11 19.95
CA THR A 11 -21.20 1.22 20.53
C THR A 11 -19.81 1.84 20.57
N VAL A 12 -19.71 3.08 20.10
CA VAL A 12 -18.46 3.85 20.11
C VAL A 12 -18.68 5.07 21.01
N THR A 13 -17.88 5.19 22.06
CA THR A 13 -17.91 6.30 23.00
C THR A 13 -16.57 7.05 23.00
N VAL A 14 -16.63 8.37 23.17
CA VAL A 14 -15.44 9.22 23.28
C VAL A 14 -15.52 9.93 24.63
N GLU A 15 -14.55 9.65 25.48
CA GLU A 15 -14.43 10.26 26.81
C GLU A 15 -13.09 11.00 26.89
N GLY A 16 -13.15 12.33 26.83
CA GLY A 16 -11.95 13.15 26.82
C GLY A 16 -11.04 12.83 25.63
N ASN A 17 -9.90 12.23 25.91
CA ASN A 17 -8.88 11.87 24.90
C ASN A 17 -8.85 10.35 24.58
N GLN A 18 -9.81 9.60 25.08
CA GLN A 18 -9.90 8.16 24.89
C GLN A 18 -11.15 7.79 24.10
N LEU A 19 -10.97 6.96 23.05
CA LEU A 19 -12.04 6.40 22.25
C LEU A 19 -12.20 4.93 22.62
N THR A 20 -13.39 4.55 23.08
CA THR A 20 -13.71 3.19 23.50
C THR A 20 -14.75 2.58 22.59
N VAL A 21 -14.50 1.35 22.16
CA VAL A 21 -15.43 0.54 21.35
C VAL A 21 -15.93 -0.60 22.24
N THR A 22 -17.24 -0.73 22.36
CA THR A 22 -17.87 -1.77 23.20
C THR A 22 -18.80 -2.64 22.38
N ARG A 23 -18.98 -3.90 22.85
CA ARG A 23 -19.88 -4.89 22.25
C ARG A 23 -20.94 -5.33 23.27
N PRO A 24 -22.18 -5.69 22.84
CA PRO A 24 -23.26 -6.04 23.76
C PRO A 24 -23.08 -7.44 24.34
N THR A 25 -22.53 -8.39 23.58
CA THR A 25 -22.37 -9.80 24.02
C THR A 25 -21.06 -10.41 23.50
N ASP A 26 -20.69 -11.60 24.01
CA ASP A 26 -19.50 -12.35 23.60
C ASP A 26 -19.75 -13.34 22.45
N GLN A 27 -20.87 -13.21 21.72
CA GLN A 27 -21.13 -14.00 20.53
C GLN A 27 -20.02 -13.81 19.46
N PRO A 28 -19.71 -14.85 18.68
CA PRO A 28 -18.64 -14.79 17.67
C PRO A 28 -18.78 -13.60 16.70
N ARG A 29 -20.02 -13.28 16.29
CA ARG A 29 -20.33 -12.12 15.44
C ARG A 29 -19.91 -10.80 16.10
N HIS A 30 -20.35 -10.55 17.36
CA HIS A 30 -20.03 -9.29 18.05
C HIS A 30 -18.53 -9.16 18.37
N ARG A 31 -17.87 -10.30 18.67
CA ARG A 31 -16.41 -10.33 18.87
C ARG A 31 -15.66 -9.96 17.59
N SER A 32 -16.06 -10.49 16.43
CA SER A 32 -15.42 -10.17 15.15
C SER A 32 -15.63 -8.72 14.74
N MET A 33 -16.86 -8.20 14.86
CA MET A 33 -17.18 -6.81 14.56
C MET A 33 -16.47 -5.82 15.49
N HIS A 34 -16.42 -6.12 16.79
CA HIS A 34 -15.69 -5.31 17.75
C HIS A 34 -14.20 -5.17 17.36
N GLY A 35 -13.54 -6.29 17.02
CA GLY A 35 -12.16 -6.29 16.56
C GLY A 35 -11.96 -5.50 15.24
N LEU A 36 -12.88 -5.68 14.30
CA LEU A 36 -12.86 -4.96 13.02
C LEU A 36 -12.97 -3.45 13.21
N TYR A 37 -14.00 -2.96 13.90
CA TYR A 37 -14.21 -1.53 14.05
C TYR A 37 -13.16 -0.87 14.91
N ARG A 38 -12.67 -1.56 15.95
CA ARG A 38 -11.53 -1.07 16.73
C ARG A 38 -10.30 -0.84 15.84
N ALA A 39 -9.99 -1.79 14.94
CA ALA A 39 -8.86 -1.68 14.03
C ALA A 39 -9.06 -0.57 12.98
N LEU A 40 -10.25 -0.46 12.40
CA LEU A 40 -10.58 0.58 11.42
C LEU A 40 -10.49 1.97 12.03
N ILE A 41 -11.10 2.19 13.20
CA ILE A 41 -11.06 3.48 13.90
C ILE A 41 -9.62 3.83 14.31
N HIS A 42 -8.85 2.86 14.82
CA HIS A 42 -7.43 3.07 15.12
C HIS A 42 -6.64 3.51 13.87
N ASN A 43 -6.88 2.85 12.73
CA ASN A 43 -6.24 3.25 11.47
C ASN A 43 -6.65 4.67 11.04
N MET A 44 -7.91 5.08 11.25
CA MET A 44 -8.36 6.44 10.94
C MET A 44 -7.66 7.48 11.83
N VAL A 45 -7.57 7.22 13.13
CA VAL A 45 -6.88 8.11 14.08
C VAL A 45 -5.41 8.29 13.72
N VAL A 46 -4.71 7.19 13.43
CA VAL A 46 -3.31 7.24 12.98
C VAL A 46 -3.18 7.98 11.63
N GLY A 47 -4.09 7.71 10.70
CA GLY A 47 -4.08 8.34 9.38
C GLY A 47 -4.26 9.85 9.43
N VAL A 48 -5.15 10.34 10.27
CA VAL A 48 -5.40 11.80 10.43
C VAL A 48 -4.28 12.48 11.23
N SER A 49 -3.65 11.78 12.19
CA SER A 49 -2.60 12.36 13.03
C SER A 49 -1.22 12.33 12.37
N LYS A 50 -0.79 11.18 11.86
CA LYS A 50 0.56 10.96 11.29
C LYS A 50 0.57 10.81 9.78
N GLY A 51 -0.54 10.36 9.21
CA GLY A 51 -0.61 9.92 7.82
C GLY A 51 0.01 8.54 7.59
N TYR A 52 -0.18 8.02 6.39
CA TYR A 52 0.45 6.78 5.93
C TYR A 52 1.36 7.07 4.75
N GLU A 53 2.51 6.44 4.75
CA GLU A 53 3.50 6.49 3.68
C GLU A 53 3.86 5.08 3.23
N ILE A 54 3.79 4.81 1.93
CA ILE A 54 4.22 3.55 1.32
C ILE A 54 5.24 3.87 0.24
N LYS A 55 6.39 3.20 0.30
CA LYS A 55 7.46 3.30 -0.69
C LYS A 55 7.57 2.03 -1.50
N GLN A 56 7.60 2.17 -2.83
CA GLN A 56 7.80 1.08 -3.76
C GLN A 56 9.05 1.33 -4.60
N GLU A 57 9.85 0.30 -4.78
CA GLU A 57 11.07 0.30 -5.55
C GLU A 57 10.86 -0.46 -6.86
N LEU A 58 11.23 0.15 -7.98
CA LEU A 58 11.13 -0.43 -9.31
C LEU A 58 12.47 -1.06 -9.70
N VAL A 59 12.58 -2.35 -9.56
CA VAL A 59 13.82 -3.09 -9.85
C VAL A 59 13.82 -3.56 -11.30
N GLY A 60 14.72 -3.05 -12.11
CA GLY A 60 14.88 -3.49 -13.49
C GLY A 60 15.65 -2.49 -14.35
N VAL A 61 16.45 -3.00 -15.28
CA VAL A 61 17.17 -2.17 -16.24
C VAL A 61 16.18 -1.41 -17.13
N GLY A 62 16.34 -0.09 -17.20
CA GLY A 62 15.48 0.78 -18.01
C GLY A 62 14.11 1.08 -17.38
N PHE A 63 13.84 0.67 -16.13
CA PHE A 63 12.64 1.08 -15.44
C PHE A 63 12.73 2.55 -15.04
N LYS A 64 11.62 3.29 -15.28
CA LYS A 64 11.48 4.69 -14.91
C LYS A 64 10.14 4.94 -14.27
N ALA A 65 10.08 5.93 -13.41
CA ALA A 65 8.87 6.43 -12.80
C ALA A 65 8.90 7.95 -12.76
N GLU A 66 7.86 8.58 -13.26
CA GLU A 66 7.69 10.04 -13.23
C GLU A 66 6.30 10.37 -12.69
N ALA A 67 6.24 11.29 -11.74
CA ALA A 67 4.98 11.79 -11.18
C ALA A 67 4.68 13.17 -11.77
N LYS A 68 3.56 13.30 -12.46
CA LYS A 68 3.06 14.54 -13.07
C LYS A 68 1.71 14.89 -12.45
N GLY A 69 1.72 15.54 -11.31
CA GLY A 69 0.49 15.81 -10.53
C GLY A 69 -0.14 14.51 -10.03
N GLN A 70 -1.36 14.19 -10.47
CA GLN A 70 -2.09 12.97 -10.10
C GLN A 70 -1.88 11.80 -11.09
N ILE A 71 -1.02 11.97 -12.08
CA ILE A 71 -0.69 10.93 -13.05
C ILE A 71 0.71 10.41 -12.74
N LEU A 72 0.79 9.10 -12.53
CA LEU A 72 2.04 8.37 -12.39
C LEU A 72 2.35 7.66 -13.72
N GLU A 73 3.41 8.08 -14.37
CA GLU A 73 3.94 7.48 -15.59
C GLU A 73 5.02 6.45 -15.23
N LEU A 74 4.84 5.23 -15.73
CA LEU A 74 5.71 4.10 -15.42
C LEU A 74 6.20 3.43 -16.71
N SER A 75 7.53 3.38 -16.89
CA SER A 75 8.18 2.57 -17.91
C SER A 75 8.71 1.30 -17.26
N LEU A 76 8.06 0.16 -17.53
CA LEU A 76 8.31 -1.11 -16.86
C LEU A 76 8.90 -2.19 -17.77
N GLY A 77 9.50 -1.77 -18.91
CA GLY A 77 10.10 -2.69 -19.89
C GLY A 77 9.05 -3.42 -20.72
N TYR A 78 7.88 -2.82 -20.90
CA TYR A 78 6.91 -3.14 -21.95
C TYR A 78 7.17 -2.26 -23.18
N SER A 79 6.51 -2.56 -24.30
CA SER A 79 6.59 -1.77 -25.55
C SER A 79 5.90 -0.39 -25.44
N HIS A 80 5.16 -0.14 -24.37
CA HIS A 80 4.40 1.08 -24.08
C HIS A 80 4.59 1.51 -22.63
N ASP A 81 4.48 2.79 -22.37
CA ASP A 81 4.44 3.34 -21.01
C ASP A 81 3.05 3.18 -20.40
N ILE A 82 3.01 3.02 -19.10
CA ILE A 82 1.77 2.83 -18.34
C ILE A 82 1.47 4.11 -17.57
N PHE A 83 0.28 4.66 -17.78
CA PHE A 83 -0.22 5.83 -17.08
C PHE A 83 -1.24 5.40 -16.04
N VAL A 84 -0.99 5.75 -14.78
CA VAL A 84 -1.89 5.45 -13.65
C VAL A 84 -2.41 6.77 -13.11
N GLN A 85 -3.71 7.02 -13.29
CA GLN A 85 -4.37 8.13 -12.62
C GLN A 85 -4.66 7.76 -11.18
N LEU A 86 -4.20 8.59 -10.26
CA LEU A 86 -4.34 8.40 -8.82
C LEU A 86 -5.50 9.22 -8.27
N PRO A 87 -6.22 8.72 -7.25
CA PRO A 87 -7.22 9.51 -6.54
C PRO A 87 -6.61 10.78 -5.93
N PRO A 88 -7.38 11.89 -5.81
CA PRO A 88 -6.89 13.17 -5.29
C PRO A 88 -6.44 13.09 -3.82
N GLU A 89 -6.90 12.10 -3.06
CA GLU A 89 -6.54 11.86 -1.66
C GLU A 89 -5.13 11.28 -1.49
N ILE A 90 -4.50 10.85 -2.60
CA ILE A 90 -3.14 10.28 -2.58
C ILE A 90 -2.17 11.28 -3.20
N LYS A 91 -1.15 11.64 -2.44
CA LYS A 91 0.01 12.36 -2.95
C LYS A 91 1.05 11.35 -3.42
N VAL A 92 1.57 11.55 -4.63
CA VAL A 92 2.60 10.71 -5.22
C VAL A 92 3.86 11.52 -5.48
N GLU A 93 4.99 10.93 -5.16
CA GLU A 93 6.31 11.46 -5.46
C GLU A 93 7.12 10.33 -6.11
N ALA A 94 7.77 10.60 -7.22
CA ALA A 94 8.68 9.66 -7.87
C ALA A 94 10.10 10.26 -7.86
N VAL A 95 11.03 9.54 -7.28
CA VAL A 95 12.43 9.95 -7.18
C VAL A 95 13.30 8.88 -7.81
N THR A 96 14.14 9.29 -8.76
CA THR A 96 15.15 8.41 -9.37
C THR A 96 16.53 8.92 -8.99
N GLU A 97 17.23 8.19 -8.13
CA GLU A 97 18.60 8.48 -7.77
C GLU A 97 19.53 8.14 -8.94
N LYS A 98 20.63 8.92 -9.12
CA LYS A 98 21.57 8.77 -10.25
C LYS A 98 22.18 7.36 -10.38
N LYS A 99 22.24 6.56 -9.30
CA LYS A 99 22.79 5.20 -9.27
C LYS A 99 21.85 4.18 -8.63
N GLY A 100 20.59 4.54 -8.32
CA GLY A 100 19.61 3.70 -7.64
C GLY A 100 18.44 3.32 -8.53
N ASN A 101 17.60 2.44 -8.00
CA ASN A 101 16.33 2.11 -8.62
C ASN A 101 15.32 3.26 -8.39
N PRO A 102 14.40 3.52 -9.32
CA PRO A 102 13.33 4.48 -9.09
C PRO A 102 12.49 4.10 -7.87
N ILE A 103 12.20 5.07 -7.02
CA ILE A 103 11.37 4.90 -5.83
C ILE A 103 10.11 5.76 -6.00
N VAL A 104 8.96 5.12 -5.88
CA VAL A 104 7.65 5.77 -5.85
C VAL A 104 7.16 5.81 -4.41
N THR A 105 6.95 7.01 -3.91
CA THR A 105 6.43 7.27 -2.57
C THR A 105 4.97 7.71 -2.67
N LEU A 106 4.09 6.98 -1.99
CA LEU A 106 2.68 7.28 -1.88
C LEU A 106 2.39 7.77 -0.47
N LYS A 107 1.62 8.85 -0.31
CA LYS A 107 1.20 9.41 0.99
C LYS A 107 -0.30 9.62 0.99
N SER A 108 -0.98 9.18 2.04
CA SER A 108 -2.42 9.41 2.24
C SER A 108 -2.79 9.33 3.72
N ILE A 109 -3.95 9.87 4.07
CA ILE A 109 -4.57 9.71 5.40
C ILE A 109 -5.36 8.41 5.51
N ASP A 110 -5.80 7.82 4.37
CA ASP A 110 -6.56 6.58 4.32
C ASP A 110 -5.66 5.38 4.05
N LYS A 111 -5.54 4.49 5.05
CA LYS A 111 -4.74 3.26 4.96
C LYS A 111 -5.27 2.29 3.92
N GLN A 112 -6.58 2.19 3.77
CA GLN A 112 -7.20 1.26 2.84
C GLN A 112 -6.95 1.71 1.40
N LEU A 113 -7.19 2.97 1.11
CA LEU A 113 -7.02 3.54 -0.22
C LEU A 113 -5.55 3.48 -0.68
N ILE A 114 -4.61 3.89 0.17
CA ILE A 114 -3.17 3.83 -0.16
C ILE A 114 -2.70 2.39 -0.39
N GLY A 115 -3.22 1.44 0.42
CA GLY A 115 -2.91 0.02 0.26
C GLY A 115 -3.43 -0.56 -1.05
N GLN A 116 -4.65 -0.23 -1.45
CA GLN A 116 -5.24 -0.65 -2.73
C GLN A 116 -4.46 -0.12 -3.92
N VAL A 117 -4.11 1.17 -3.89
CA VAL A 117 -3.32 1.79 -4.97
C VAL A 117 -1.92 1.19 -5.05
N ALA A 118 -1.24 1.02 -3.91
CA ALA A 118 0.07 0.37 -3.89
C ALA A 118 0.02 -1.08 -4.42
N ALA A 119 -1.01 -1.85 -4.06
CA ALA A 119 -1.22 -3.19 -4.58
C ALA A 119 -1.48 -3.18 -6.10
N LYS A 120 -2.26 -2.21 -6.60
CA LYS A 120 -2.51 -2.04 -8.04
C LYS A 120 -1.22 -1.73 -8.79
N ILE A 121 -0.41 -0.78 -8.32
CA ILE A 121 0.88 -0.44 -8.93
C ILE A 121 1.79 -1.68 -8.96
N ARG A 122 1.92 -2.39 -7.83
CA ARG A 122 2.70 -3.63 -7.78
C ARG A 122 2.20 -4.70 -8.76
N SER A 123 0.90 -4.80 -8.98
CA SER A 123 0.31 -5.78 -9.91
C SER A 123 0.66 -5.54 -11.37
N LEU A 124 1.04 -4.32 -11.76
CA LEU A 124 1.45 -3.97 -13.13
C LEU A 124 2.69 -4.75 -13.56
N ARG A 125 3.64 -4.94 -12.65
CA ARG A 125 4.78 -5.84 -12.86
C ARG A 125 5.23 -6.44 -11.54
N LYS A 126 4.68 -7.61 -11.21
CA LYS A 126 5.05 -8.35 -9.98
C LYS A 126 6.53 -8.73 -10.01
N PRO A 127 7.21 -8.70 -8.85
CA PRO A 127 8.62 -9.10 -8.79
C PRO A 127 8.77 -10.59 -9.14
N GLU A 128 9.73 -10.88 -10.00
CA GLU A 128 10.04 -12.26 -10.38
C GLU A 128 10.92 -12.96 -9.33
N PRO A 129 10.84 -14.27 -9.17
CA PRO A 129 11.57 -14.99 -8.12
C PRO A 129 13.04 -15.25 -8.44
N TYR A 130 13.54 -14.99 -9.65
CA TYR A 130 14.92 -15.31 -10.04
C TYR A 130 15.88 -14.15 -9.82
N LYS A 131 15.70 -13.05 -10.55
CA LYS A 131 16.52 -11.84 -10.43
C LYS A 131 15.84 -10.74 -9.61
N GLY A 132 14.55 -10.91 -9.28
CA GLY A 132 13.77 -9.92 -8.51
C GLY A 132 13.33 -8.70 -9.33
N LYS A 133 13.32 -8.79 -10.67
CA LYS A 133 12.85 -7.73 -11.55
C LYS A 133 11.35 -7.52 -11.37
N GLY A 134 10.93 -6.28 -11.16
CA GLY A 134 9.52 -5.91 -10.92
C GLY A 134 9.38 -4.82 -9.87
N ILE A 135 8.17 -4.57 -9.43
CA ILE A 135 7.84 -3.57 -8.41
C ILE A 135 7.70 -4.28 -7.06
N LYS A 136 8.52 -3.91 -6.09
CA LYS A 136 8.49 -4.43 -4.72
C LYS A 136 8.32 -3.28 -3.72
N PHE A 137 7.91 -3.58 -2.49
CA PHE A 137 7.96 -2.62 -1.41
C PHE A 137 9.42 -2.41 -0.96
N VAL A 138 9.74 -1.20 -0.52
CA VAL A 138 11.07 -0.92 0.03
C VAL A 138 11.25 -1.74 1.32
N GLY A 139 12.37 -2.47 1.41
CA GLY A 139 12.66 -3.39 2.52
C GLY A 139 12.06 -4.80 2.36
N GLU A 140 11.28 -5.05 1.31
CA GLU A 140 10.73 -6.39 1.04
C GLU A 140 11.85 -7.35 0.60
N GLN A 141 12.00 -8.46 1.33
CA GLN A 141 12.90 -9.54 0.98
C GLN A 141 12.16 -10.58 0.12
N LEU A 142 12.56 -10.69 -1.13
CA LEU A 142 11.97 -11.65 -2.07
C LEU A 142 12.63 -13.02 -1.90
N ARG A 143 11.80 -14.06 -1.78
CA ARG A 143 12.30 -15.45 -1.83
C ARG A 143 12.76 -15.75 -3.25
N ARG A 144 14.07 -15.84 -3.43
CA ARG A 144 14.67 -16.17 -4.73
C ARG A 144 14.72 -17.67 -4.95
N LYS A 145 14.54 -18.07 -6.20
CA LYS A 145 14.72 -19.44 -6.66
C LYS A 145 15.99 -19.53 -7.50
N ALA A 146 16.71 -20.64 -7.40
CA ALA A 146 17.79 -20.95 -8.33
C ALA A 146 17.17 -21.27 -9.70
N GLY A 147 17.73 -20.72 -10.77
CA GLY A 147 17.38 -21.09 -12.13
C GLY A 147 17.83 -22.52 -12.46
N LYS A 148 17.50 -23.01 -13.66
CA LYS A 148 18.03 -24.26 -14.16
C LYS A 148 19.56 -24.18 -14.28
N SER A 149 20.27 -25.08 -13.62
CA SER A 149 21.71 -25.22 -13.79
C SER A 149 21.98 -26.00 -15.08
N ALA A 150 22.86 -25.49 -15.92
CA ALA A 150 23.25 -26.20 -17.17
C ALA A 150 23.98 -27.55 -16.90
N ASN A 151 24.44 -27.79 -15.67
CA ASN A 151 25.20 -28.93 -15.24
C ASN A 151 24.45 -29.92 -14.32
N ALA A 152 23.12 -29.88 -14.28
CA ALA A 152 22.35 -30.94 -13.64
C ALA A 152 22.35 -32.16 -14.56
N LYS A 153 23.43 -32.97 -14.51
CA LYS A 153 23.44 -34.37 -14.96
C LYS A 153 22.80 -35.23 -13.88
#